data_9dc28806427a1aea50809dd2d86f077d
#
_entry.id   9dc28806427a1aea50809dd2d86f077d
#
_cell.length_a   1.000
_cell.length_b   1.000
_cell.length_c   1.000
_cell.angle_alpha   90.00
_cell.angle_beta   90.00
_cell.angle_gamma   90.00
#
_symmetry.space_group_name_H-M   'P 1'
#
loop_
_entity.id
_entity.type
_entity.pdbx_description
1 polymer ?
#
loop_
_entity_poly.entity_id
_entity_poly.type
_entity_poly.pdbx_seq_one_letter_code
_entity_poly.pdbx_strand_id
1 'polypeptide(L)'
;MKYLVTGAAGFIGFHVVQDLLSQGAEVVGLDSINSYYSIDLKYARLAESGIASKDVVAGVLTQSTTQANYRFIQLDLVDKDGLLQIFEQEKFDLVIHLAAQAGVRNSIL
;
A
#
# COMPACT_ATOMS: atom_id res chain seq x y z
N MET A 1 0.34 -4.47 16.34
CA MET A 1 1.42 -4.68 15.38
C MET A 1 1.28 -3.70 14.22
N LYS A 2 2.40 -3.34 13.65
CA LYS A 2 2.43 -2.44 12.49
C LYS A 2 2.89 -3.21 11.26
N TYR A 3 2.08 -3.17 10.22
CA TYR A 3 2.32 -3.90 8.97
C TYR A 3 2.59 -2.96 7.81
N LEU A 4 3.49 -3.39 6.92
CA LEU A 4 3.58 -2.80 5.58
C LEU A 4 2.98 -3.80 4.60
N VAL A 5 2.03 -3.37 3.78
CA VAL A 5 1.45 -4.20 2.74
C VAL A 5 1.81 -3.59 1.39
N THR A 6 2.65 -4.27 0.62
CA THR A 6 2.96 -3.82 -0.75
C THR A 6 1.91 -4.39 -1.70
N GLY A 7 1.62 -3.64 -2.76
CA GLY A 7 0.52 -4.01 -3.64
C GLY A 7 -0.85 -3.72 -3.03
N ALA A 8 -0.90 -2.74 -2.14
CA ALA A 8 -2.09 -2.47 -1.33
C ALA A 8 -3.31 -2.05 -2.14
N ALA A 9 -3.11 -1.50 -3.33
CA ALA A 9 -4.21 -1.08 -4.20
C ALA A 9 -4.63 -2.18 -5.17
N GLY A 10 -3.96 -3.31 -5.18
CA GLY A 10 -4.36 -4.47 -5.95
C GLY A 10 -5.52 -5.21 -5.29
N PHE A 11 -6.07 -6.20 -6.00
CA PHE A 11 -7.24 -6.92 -5.50
C PHE A 11 -6.95 -7.64 -4.19
N ILE A 12 -5.89 -8.46 -4.17
CA ILE A 12 -5.55 -9.22 -2.97
C ILE A 12 -5.06 -8.29 -1.87
N GLY A 13 -4.21 -7.32 -2.23
CA GLY A 13 -3.68 -6.37 -1.24
C GLY A 13 -4.76 -5.59 -0.54
N PHE A 14 -5.76 -5.14 -1.29
CA PHE A 14 -6.90 -4.43 -0.71
C PHE A 14 -7.59 -5.27 0.36
N HIS A 15 -7.87 -6.54 0.06
CA HIS A 15 -8.54 -7.41 1.03
C HIS A 15 -7.67 -7.70 2.25
N VAL A 16 -6.37 -7.88 2.06
CA VAL A 16 -5.45 -8.08 3.17
C VAL A 16 -5.45 -6.86 4.09
N VAL A 17 -5.40 -5.66 3.49
CA VAL A 17 -5.44 -4.42 4.26
C VAL A 17 -6.72 -4.34 5.08
N GLN A 18 -7.87 -4.62 4.46
CA GLN A 18 -9.15 -4.55 5.17
C GLN A 18 -9.19 -5.53 6.34
N ASP A 19 -8.69 -6.74 6.12
CA ASP A 19 -8.67 -7.75 7.16
C ASP A 19 -7.80 -7.33 8.35
N LEU A 20 -6.61 -6.83 8.08
CA LEU A 20 -5.71 -6.36 9.14
C LEU A 20 -6.30 -5.19 9.90
N LEU A 21 -6.91 -4.24 9.20
CA LEU A 21 -7.53 -3.10 9.85
C LEU A 21 -8.68 -3.52 10.76
N SER A 22 -9.45 -4.51 10.32
CA SER A 22 -10.56 -5.01 11.13
C SER A 22 -10.09 -5.67 12.41
N GLN A 23 -8.85 -6.13 12.44
CA GLN A 23 -8.26 -6.74 13.64
C GLN A 23 -7.60 -5.70 14.55
N GLY A 24 -7.67 -4.45 14.18
CA GLY A 24 -7.08 -3.37 14.98
C GLY A 24 -5.61 -3.14 14.72
N ALA A 25 -5.03 -3.75 13.68
CA ALA A 25 -3.63 -3.54 13.35
C ALA A 25 -3.41 -2.17 12.73
N GLU A 26 -2.20 -1.64 12.86
CA GLU A 26 -1.79 -0.44 12.16
C GLU A 26 -1.18 -0.85 10.85
N VAL A 27 -1.60 -0.24 9.74
CA VAL A 27 -1.19 -0.65 8.40
C VAL A 27 -0.71 0.54 7.60
N VAL A 28 0.41 0.37 6.91
CA VAL A 28 0.84 1.27 5.86
C VAL A 28 0.75 0.49 4.55
N GLY A 29 -0.10 0.97 3.64
CA GLY A 29 -0.21 0.40 2.31
C GLY A 29 0.75 1.07 1.35
N LEU A 30 1.33 0.31 0.45
CA LEU A 30 2.27 0.81 -0.54
C LEU A 30 1.92 0.23 -1.90
N ASP A 31 1.87 1.10 -2.91
CA ASP A 31 1.59 0.68 -4.27
C ASP A 31 2.20 1.68 -5.23
N SER A 32 2.72 1.22 -6.35
CA SER A 32 3.27 2.12 -7.35
C SER A 32 2.17 2.77 -8.20
N ILE A 33 0.98 2.16 -8.20
CA ILE A 33 -0.14 2.60 -9.03
C ILE A 33 0.30 2.75 -10.49
N ASN A 34 0.98 1.72 -10.98
CA ASN A 34 1.47 1.75 -12.35
C ASN A 34 0.36 1.40 -13.33
N SER A 35 0.62 1.61 -14.61
CA SER A 35 -0.38 1.46 -15.66
C SER A 35 -0.53 0.04 -16.20
N TYR A 36 0.16 -0.95 -15.62
CA TYR A 36 0.02 -2.33 -16.07
C TYR A 36 -1.36 -2.89 -15.82
N TYR A 37 -2.03 -2.41 -14.78
CA TYR A 37 -3.39 -2.80 -14.46
C TYR A 37 -4.25 -1.55 -14.41
N SER A 38 -5.55 -1.72 -14.29
CA SER A 38 -6.46 -0.57 -14.28
C SER A 38 -6.17 0.36 -13.09
N ILE A 39 -5.72 1.57 -13.41
CA ILE A 39 -5.47 2.58 -12.40
C ILE A 39 -6.79 2.99 -11.74
N ASP A 40 -7.86 3.04 -12.51
CA ASP A 40 -9.17 3.42 -11.98
C ASP A 40 -9.64 2.46 -10.91
N LEU A 41 -9.42 1.15 -11.11
CA LEU A 41 -9.77 0.16 -10.10
C LEU A 41 -8.93 0.32 -8.85
N LYS A 42 -7.65 0.64 -9.00
CA LYS A 42 -6.78 0.86 -7.85
C LYS A 42 -7.25 2.06 -7.03
N TYR A 43 -7.58 3.15 -7.70
CA TYR A 43 -8.08 4.32 -6.99
C TYR A 43 -9.45 4.08 -6.36
N ALA A 44 -10.28 3.26 -6.99
CA ALA A 44 -11.58 2.90 -6.40
C ALA A 44 -11.39 2.13 -5.10
N ARG A 45 -10.43 1.19 -5.08
CA ARG A 45 -10.13 0.43 -3.86
C ARG A 45 -9.56 1.33 -2.77
N LEU A 46 -8.67 2.25 -3.14
CA LEU A 46 -8.13 3.20 -2.18
C LEU A 46 -9.22 4.09 -1.60
N ALA A 47 -10.16 4.52 -2.43
CA ALA A 47 -11.28 5.33 -1.96
C ALA A 47 -12.11 4.61 -0.92
N GLU A 48 -12.32 3.30 -1.09
CA GLU A 48 -13.03 2.51 -0.07
C GLU A 48 -12.28 2.44 1.23
N SER A 49 -10.96 2.57 1.18
CA SER A 49 -10.11 2.59 2.38
C SER A 49 -9.93 4.00 2.94
N GLY A 50 -10.63 4.97 2.40
CA GLY A 50 -10.54 6.35 2.87
C GLY A 50 -9.38 7.15 2.29
N ILE A 51 -8.80 6.69 1.18
CA ILE A 51 -7.70 7.38 0.50
C ILE A 51 -8.22 7.93 -0.82
N ALA A 52 -8.41 9.23 -0.89
CA ALA A 52 -8.88 9.88 -2.12
C ALA A 52 -7.73 10.07 -3.09
N SER A 53 -7.97 9.80 -4.38
CA SER A 53 -6.90 9.91 -5.39
C SER A 53 -6.30 11.32 -5.44
N LYS A 54 -7.10 12.33 -5.18
CA LYS A 54 -6.63 13.73 -5.19
C LYS A 54 -5.63 14.02 -4.08
N ASP A 55 -5.62 13.21 -3.03
CA ASP A 55 -4.75 13.42 -1.88
C ASP A 55 -3.46 12.62 -1.98
N VAL A 56 -3.37 11.71 -2.94
CA VAL A 56 -2.19 10.86 -3.10
C VAL A 56 -1.07 11.64 -3.76
N VAL A 57 0.05 11.76 -3.06
CA VAL A 57 1.26 12.41 -3.58
C VAL A 57 2.38 11.39 -3.52
N ALA A 58 3.05 11.16 -4.65
CA ALA A 58 4.12 10.16 -4.71
C ALA A 58 5.17 10.43 -3.64
N GLY A 59 5.51 9.38 -2.91
CA GLY A 59 6.54 9.45 -1.86
C GLY A 59 6.09 10.05 -0.55
N VAL A 60 4.81 10.41 -0.41
CA VAL A 60 4.28 11.03 0.80
C VAL A 60 3.17 10.16 1.38
N LEU A 61 3.22 9.91 2.68
CA LEU A 61 2.17 9.16 3.36
C LEU A 61 0.88 9.96 3.41
N THR A 62 -0.23 9.30 3.06
CA THR A 62 -1.57 9.88 3.10
C THR A 62 -2.38 9.15 4.15
N GLN A 63 -2.92 9.90 5.10
CA GLN A 63 -3.76 9.34 6.16
C GLN A 63 -5.16 9.04 5.64
N SER A 64 -5.67 7.85 5.95
CA SER A 64 -7.06 7.52 5.64
C SER A 64 -8.02 8.42 6.40
N THR A 65 -9.08 8.85 5.72
CA THR A 65 -10.12 9.66 6.35
C THR A 65 -11.16 8.83 7.10
N THR A 66 -11.18 7.51 6.89
CA THR A 66 -12.17 6.63 7.52
C THR A 66 -11.55 5.65 8.50
N GLN A 67 -10.24 5.39 8.39
CA GLN A 67 -9.55 4.42 9.24
C GLN A 67 -8.34 5.09 9.87
N ALA A 68 -8.42 5.36 11.16
CA ALA A 68 -7.33 6.06 11.86
C ALA A 68 -6.02 5.26 11.83
N ASN A 69 -6.11 3.96 11.68
CA ASN A 69 -4.94 3.07 11.69
C ASN A 69 -4.42 2.72 10.30
N TYR A 70 -4.84 3.44 9.26
CA TYR A 70 -4.37 3.19 7.89
C TYR A 70 -3.77 4.44 7.26
N ARG A 71 -2.60 4.27 6.66
CA ARG A 71 -1.95 5.29 5.83
C ARG A 71 -1.48 4.61 4.56
N PHE A 72 -1.40 5.38 3.49
CA PHE A 72 -1.01 4.88 2.17
C PHE A 72 0.12 5.71 1.59
N ILE A 73 1.04 5.08 0.88
CA ILE A 73 2.08 5.78 0.15
C ILE A 73 2.18 5.21 -1.26
N GLN A 74 2.24 6.11 -2.25
CA GLN A 74 2.53 5.73 -3.63
C GLN A 74 4.03 5.72 -3.81
N LEU A 75 4.61 4.54 -4.02
CA LEU A 75 6.04 4.38 -4.12
C LEU A 75 6.36 3.19 -5.00
N ASP A 76 7.32 3.37 -5.89
CA ASP A 76 7.79 2.28 -6.73
C ASP A 76 8.82 1.48 -5.95
N LEU A 77 8.73 0.15 -6.01
CA LEU A 77 9.65 -0.72 -5.28
C LEU A 77 11.10 -0.61 -5.77
N VAL A 78 11.33 -0.06 -6.96
CA VAL A 78 12.69 0.19 -7.43
C VAL A 78 13.31 1.44 -6.80
N ASP A 79 12.51 2.25 -6.13
CA ASP A 79 13.00 3.43 -5.41
C ASP A 79 13.54 3.01 -4.06
N LYS A 80 14.80 2.58 -4.05
CA LYS A 80 15.41 2.02 -2.85
C LYS A 80 15.54 3.04 -1.72
N ASP A 81 15.85 4.29 -2.08
CA ASP A 81 15.99 5.34 -1.07
C ASP A 81 14.66 5.63 -0.38
N GLY A 82 13.59 5.70 -1.15
CA GLY A 82 12.27 5.90 -0.60
C GLY A 82 11.85 4.75 0.31
N LEU A 83 12.14 3.51 -0.11
CA LEU A 83 11.84 2.34 0.71
C LEU A 83 12.61 2.35 2.02
N LEU A 84 13.92 2.66 1.96
CA LEU A 84 14.71 2.71 3.18
C LEU A 84 14.19 3.76 4.13
N GLN A 85 13.79 4.92 3.62
CA GLN A 85 13.22 5.96 4.46
C GLN A 85 11.97 5.50 5.18
N ILE A 86 11.06 4.84 4.46
CA ILE A 86 9.80 4.41 5.07
C ILE A 86 10.05 3.32 6.10
N PHE A 87 10.99 2.40 5.85
CA PHE A 87 11.34 1.37 6.81
C PHE A 87 11.94 1.96 8.08
N GLU A 88 12.86 2.91 7.93
CA GLU A 88 13.48 3.55 9.09
C GLU A 88 12.50 4.38 9.90
N GLN A 89 11.61 5.05 9.21
CA GLN A 89 10.66 5.96 9.81
C GLN A 89 9.56 5.24 10.56
N GLU A 90 9.03 4.16 9.96
CA GLU A 90 7.84 3.49 10.47
C GLU A 90 8.14 2.27 11.33
N LYS A 91 9.27 1.61 11.12
CA LYS A 91 9.70 0.44 11.93
C LYS A 91 8.63 -0.63 11.97
N PHE A 92 8.38 -1.22 10.81
CA PHE A 92 7.34 -2.23 10.69
C PHE A 92 7.68 -3.51 11.45
N ASP A 93 6.66 -4.14 12.02
CA ASP A 93 6.81 -5.46 12.66
C ASP A 93 6.80 -6.57 11.61
N LEU A 94 5.97 -6.42 10.58
CA LEU A 94 5.86 -7.40 9.51
C LEU A 94 5.64 -6.71 8.17
N VAL A 95 6.13 -7.35 7.11
CA VAL A 95 5.92 -6.88 5.74
C VAL A 95 5.20 -7.99 4.98
N ILE A 96 4.06 -7.64 4.38
CA ILE A 96 3.33 -8.54 3.49
C ILE A 96 3.54 -8.03 2.08
N HIS A 97 4.32 -8.76 1.30
CA HIS A 97 4.74 -8.31 -0.01
C HIS A 97 3.89 -8.96 -1.09
N LEU A 98 2.95 -8.20 -1.62
CA LEU A 98 2.02 -8.67 -2.64
C LEU A 98 2.20 -7.96 -3.99
N ALA A 99 3.09 -6.98 -4.04
CA ALA A 99 3.34 -6.26 -5.29
C ALA A 99 4.03 -7.18 -6.28
N ALA A 100 3.62 -7.09 -7.53
CA ALA A 100 4.23 -7.83 -8.62
C ALA A 100 4.51 -6.87 -9.77
N GLN A 101 5.57 -7.15 -10.52
CA GLN A 101 5.86 -6.39 -11.74
C GLN A 101 5.28 -7.13 -12.93
N ALA A 102 4.73 -6.37 -13.88
CA ALA A 102 4.21 -6.96 -15.10
C ALA A 102 5.34 -7.67 -15.85
N GLY A 103 5.05 -8.84 -16.37
CA GLY A 103 6.02 -9.61 -17.11
C GLY A 103 7.02 -10.39 -16.27
N VAL A 104 6.96 -10.26 -14.97
CA VAL A 104 7.83 -11.00 -14.06
C VAL A 104 7.02 -12.08 -13.37
N ARG A 105 7.54 -13.28 -13.36
CA ARG A 105 6.88 -14.35 -12.63
C ARG A 105 6.93 -14.05 -11.14
N ASN A 106 5.81 -14.03 -10.55
CA ASN A 106 5.72 -13.76 -9.13
C ASN A 106 5.96 -15.04 -8.37
N SER A 107 6.99 -15.09 -7.64
CA SER A 107 7.28 -16.24 -6.83
C SER A 107 6.72 -16.13 -5.44
N ILE A 108 6.44 -15.31 -5.04
CA ILE A 108 6.01 -15.17 -3.92
C ILE A 108 6.27 -15.03 -2.85
N LEU A 109 6.36 -14.79 -2.70
CA LEU A 109 6.61 -14.60 -1.82
C LEU A 109 6.54 -14.86 -1.01
#